data_3b74cf9855f60417ee9eaa012a25f47c
#
_entry.id   3b74cf9855f60417ee9eaa012a25f47c
#
_cell.length_a   1.000
_cell.length_b   1.000
_cell.length_c   1.000
_cell.angle_alpha   90.00
_cell.angle_beta   90.00
_cell.angle_gamma   90.00
#
_symmetry.space_group_name_H-M   'P 1'
#
loop_
_entity.id
_entity.type
_entity.pdbx_description
1 polymer ?
#
loop_
_entity_poly.entity_id
_entity_poly.type
_entity_poly.pdbx_seq_one_letter_code
_entity_poly.pdbx_strand_id
1 'polypeptide(L)'
;TQKMPDLLERSKRETIVIAQIEDPQGVDEVEEIAATRGVDGIFIGPADLAVGYGKTDQTSPELHAAMLKVGRAAKKNSKPYMSFVPDAMKAAEWNEAYGLSVFFVASEHNWMRKGATHEAQEIHNIKSENTS
;
A
#
# COMPACT_ATOMS: atom_id res chain seq x y z
N THR A 1 8.63 -5.92 -36.24
CA THR A 1 8.28 -6.92 -35.20
C THR A 1 9.52 -7.14 -34.34
N GLN A 2 9.42 -6.90 -33.02
CA GLN A 2 10.53 -7.06 -32.10
C GLN A 2 10.90 -8.55 -32.00
N LYS A 3 12.20 -8.88 -32.02
CA LYS A 3 12.65 -10.27 -31.90
C LYS A 3 12.52 -10.76 -30.46
N MET A 4 12.22 -12.04 -30.26
CA MET A 4 12.03 -12.64 -28.94
C MET A 4 13.20 -12.42 -27.98
N PRO A 5 14.48 -12.58 -28.38
CA PRO A 5 15.62 -12.31 -27.50
C PRO A 5 15.66 -10.87 -26.99
N ASP A 6 15.38 -9.88 -27.87
CA ASP A 6 15.37 -8.46 -27.51
C ASP A 6 14.24 -8.15 -26.52
N LEU A 7 13.07 -8.80 -26.70
CA LEU A 7 11.93 -8.68 -25.79
C LEU A 7 12.27 -9.23 -24.40
N LEU A 8 12.92 -10.39 -24.33
CA LEU A 8 13.33 -11.00 -23.06
C LEU A 8 14.38 -10.15 -22.31
N GLU A 9 15.37 -9.63 -23.03
CA GLU A 9 16.37 -8.74 -22.43
C GLU A 9 15.75 -7.41 -21.94
N ARG A 10 14.83 -6.88 -22.71
CA ARG A 10 14.08 -5.70 -22.32
C ARG A 10 13.22 -5.97 -21.08
N SER A 11 12.48 -7.08 -21.04
CA SER A 11 11.66 -7.48 -19.89
C SER A 11 12.49 -7.60 -18.61
N LYS A 12 13.68 -8.21 -18.66
CA LYS A 12 14.58 -8.31 -17.50
C LYS A 12 14.99 -6.96 -16.92
N ARG A 13 15.07 -5.92 -17.74
CA ARG A 13 15.52 -4.59 -17.30
C ARG A 13 14.38 -3.66 -16.91
N GLU A 14 13.20 -3.84 -17.51
CA GLU A 14 12.08 -2.90 -17.40
C GLU A 14 10.94 -3.42 -16.54
N THR A 15 10.91 -4.72 -16.22
CA THR A 15 9.87 -5.29 -15.34
C THR A 15 10.27 -5.12 -13.89
N ILE A 16 9.36 -4.55 -13.11
CA ILE A 16 9.46 -4.43 -11.65
C ILE A 16 8.59 -5.51 -11.03
N VAL A 17 9.16 -6.31 -10.13
CA VAL A 17 8.44 -7.37 -9.40
C VAL A 17 8.27 -6.96 -7.94
N ILE A 18 7.04 -6.80 -7.53
CA ILE A 18 6.67 -6.45 -6.14
C ILE A 18 6.00 -7.68 -5.51
N ALA A 19 6.56 -8.17 -4.42
CA ALA A 19 5.94 -9.25 -3.65
C ALA A 19 4.94 -8.65 -2.66
N GLN A 20 3.69 -9.13 -2.71
CA GLN A 20 2.62 -8.69 -1.81
C GLN A 20 2.51 -9.66 -0.64
N ILE A 21 2.59 -9.12 0.57
CA ILE A 21 2.44 -9.84 1.85
C ILE A 21 1.05 -9.52 2.39
N GLU A 22 0.15 -10.47 2.35
CA GLU A 22 -1.26 -10.27 2.70
C GLU A 22 -1.88 -11.41 3.51
N ASP A 23 -1.06 -12.37 3.91
CA ASP A 23 -1.44 -13.46 4.81
C ASP A 23 -0.38 -13.71 5.90
N PRO A 24 -0.74 -14.40 7.00
CA PRO A 24 0.18 -14.69 8.09
C PRO A 24 1.40 -15.52 7.68
N GLN A 25 1.25 -16.45 6.71
CA GLN A 25 2.36 -17.26 6.22
C GLN A 25 3.40 -16.39 5.50
N GLY A 26 2.94 -15.49 4.62
CA GLY A 26 3.81 -14.53 3.95
C GLY A 26 4.58 -13.63 4.92
N VAL A 27 3.95 -13.25 6.05
CA VAL A 27 4.63 -12.53 7.14
C VAL A 27 5.70 -13.41 7.78
N ASP A 28 5.45 -14.69 7.97
CA ASP A 28 6.44 -15.59 8.57
C ASP A 28 7.65 -15.81 7.66
N GLU A 29 7.43 -15.89 6.37
CA GLU A 29 8.45 -16.14 5.33
C GLU A 29 9.06 -14.85 4.74
N VAL A 30 8.69 -13.67 5.23
CA VAL A 30 9.04 -12.38 4.60
C VAL A 30 10.55 -12.12 4.46
N GLU A 31 11.38 -12.66 5.34
CA GLU A 31 12.85 -12.54 5.24
C GLU A 31 13.36 -13.24 3.98
N GLU A 32 12.86 -14.43 3.68
CA GLU A 32 13.24 -15.20 2.50
C GLU A 32 12.68 -14.57 1.23
N ILE A 33 11.43 -14.11 1.27
CA ILE A 33 10.77 -13.41 0.17
C ILE A 33 11.56 -12.14 -0.18
N ALA A 34 11.89 -11.31 0.81
CA ALA A 34 12.62 -10.07 0.60
C ALA A 34 14.07 -10.30 0.11
N ALA A 35 14.69 -11.41 0.48
CA ALA A 35 16.02 -11.80 0.02
C ALA A 35 16.03 -12.41 -1.38
N THR A 36 14.87 -12.78 -1.91
CA THR A 36 14.76 -13.46 -3.22
C THR A 36 15.26 -12.55 -4.35
N ARG A 37 16.17 -13.08 -5.18
CA ARG A 37 16.68 -12.35 -6.34
C ARG A 37 15.57 -12.15 -7.38
N GLY A 38 15.38 -10.91 -7.82
CA GLY A 38 14.36 -10.55 -8.80
C GLY A 38 13.09 -9.98 -8.15
N VAL A 39 12.98 -9.99 -6.82
CA VAL A 39 11.99 -9.18 -6.10
C VAL A 39 12.56 -7.76 -5.94
N ASP A 40 11.86 -6.76 -6.43
CA ASP A 40 12.30 -5.37 -6.44
C ASP A 40 11.70 -4.55 -5.29
N GLY A 41 10.58 -4.99 -4.73
CA GLY A 41 9.91 -4.31 -3.61
C GLY A 41 8.99 -5.24 -2.85
N ILE A 42 8.61 -4.80 -1.63
CA ILE A 42 7.68 -5.52 -0.76
C ILE A 42 6.46 -4.62 -0.53
N PHE A 43 5.29 -5.15 -0.84
CA PHE A 43 4.01 -4.51 -0.58
C PHE A 43 3.30 -5.25 0.56
N ILE A 44 2.76 -4.52 1.55
CA ILE A 44 1.89 -5.12 2.56
C ILE A 44 0.44 -4.78 2.27
N GLY A 45 -0.46 -5.79 2.36
CA GLY A 45 -1.91 -5.67 2.25
C GLY A 45 -2.58 -5.70 3.64
N PRO A 46 -2.70 -4.55 4.36
CA PRO A 46 -3.13 -4.57 5.76
C PRO A 46 -4.56 -5.07 5.96
N ALA A 47 -5.45 -4.82 4.99
CA ALA A 47 -6.85 -5.24 5.07
C ALA A 47 -6.96 -6.77 5.00
N ASP A 48 -6.33 -7.38 3.98
CA ASP A 48 -6.38 -8.83 3.77
C ASP A 48 -5.63 -9.56 4.89
N LEU A 49 -4.51 -8.99 5.33
CA LEU A 49 -3.73 -9.51 6.44
C LEU A 49 -4.51 -9.47 7.77
N ALA A 50 -5.29 -8.40 8.04
CA ALA A 50 -6.18 -8.35 9.19
C ALA A 50 -7.20 -9.50 9.16
N VAL A 51 -7.81 -9.75 8.00
CA VAL A 51 -8.72 -10.89 7.80
C VAL A 51 -7.99 -12.21 8.01
N GLY A 52 -6.77 -12.36 7.50
CA GLY A 52 -5.92 -13.53 7.73
C GLY A 52 -5.62 -13.80 9.21
N TYR A 53 -5.56 -12.78 10.04
CA TYR A 53 -5.48 -12.90 11.50
C TYR A 53 -6.83 -13.04 12.20
N GLY A 54 -7.93 -13.14 11.46
CA GLY A 54 -9.29 -13.24 12.02
C GLY A 54 -9.78 -11.91 12.64
N LYS A 55 -9.27 -10.77 12.16
CA LYS A 55 -9.64 -9.44 12.64
C LYS A 55 -10.53 -8.72 11.61
N THR A 56 -11.35 -7.80 12.11
CA THR A 56 -12.24 -6.97 11.27
C THR A 56 -11.73 -5.54 11.12
N ASP A 57 -10.67 -5.18 11.82
CA ASP A 57 -10.07 -3.84 11.81
C ASP A 57 -8.55 -3.90 11.66
N GLN A 58 -7.97 -2.78 11.28
CA GLN A 58 -6.54 -2.65 11.02
C GLN A 58 -5.75 -2.06 12.20
N THR A 59 -6.30 -2.15 13.42
CA THR A 59 -5.67 -1.61 14.64
C THR A 59 -5.15 -2.69 15.57
N SER A 60 -5.26 -3.96 15.18
CA SER A 60 -4.87 -5.08 16.04
C SER A 60 -3.36 -5.12 16.31
N PRO A 61 -2.93 -5.55 17.50
CA PRO A 61 -1.50 -5.71 17.84
C PRO A 61 -0.78 -6.66 16.88
N GLU A 62 -1.46 -7.70 16.41
CA GLU A 62 -0.91 -8.69 15.47
C GLU A 62 -0.56 -8.04 14.13
N LEU A 63 -1.47 -7.21 13.61
CA LEU A 63 -1.21 -6.47 12.37
C LEU A 63 -0.07 -5.47 12.54
N HIS A 64 -0.04 -4.74 13.65
CA HIS A 64 1.05 -3.82 13.96
C HIS A 64 2.40 -4.54 14.00
N ALA A 65 2.47 -5.69 14.67
CA ALA A 65 3.69 -6.50 14.74
C ALA A 65 4.12 -7.02 13.35
N ALA A 66 3.16 -7.43 12.53
CA ALA A 66 3.40 -7.87 11.16
C ALA A 66 3.96 -6.73 10.29
N MET A 67 3.35 -5.54 10.33
CA MET A 67 3.83 -4.37 9.58
C MET A 67 5.27 -4.01 9.97
N LEU A 68 5.61 -4.06 11.25
CA LEU A 68 6.99 -3.86 11.72
C LEU A 68 7.95 -4.96 11.25
N LYS A 69 7.52 -6.23 11.26
CA LYS A 69 8.35 -7.36 10.80
C LYS A 69 8.65 -7.23 9.31
N VAL A 70 7.64 -6.96 8.50
CA VAL A 70 7.77 -6.77 7.05
C VAL A 70 8.66 -5.56 6.74
N GLY A 71 8.47 -4.44 7.42
CA GLY A 71 9.30 -3.24 7.24
C GLY A 71 10.79 -3.50 7.56
N ARG A 72 11.08 -4.26 8.62
CA ARG A 72 12.46 -4.65 8.94
C ARG A 72 13.08 -5.55 7.88
N ALA A 73 12.33 -6.54 7.37
CA ALA A 73 12.79 -7.42 6.32
C ALA A 73 13.07 -6.66 5.01
N ALA A 74 12.18 -5.76 4.61
CA ALA A 74 12.36 -4.90 3.46
C ALA A 74 13.62 -4.02 3.60
N LYS A 75 13.77 -3.33 4.74
CA LYS A 75 14.94 -2.48 5.04
C LYS A 75 16.26 -3.26 5.01
N LYS A 76 16.31 -4.43 5.64
CA LYS A 76 17.49 -5.30 5.68
C LYS A 76 17.96 -5.72 4.28
N ASN A 77 17.01 -5.94 3.37
CA ASN A 77 17.28 -6.34 1.99
C ASN A 77 17.33 -5.16 1.01
N SER A 78 17.33 -3.91 1.51
CA SER A 78 17.33 -2.68 0.69
C SER A 78 16.19 -2.63 -0.33
N LYS A 79 15.02 -3.15 0.04
CA LYS A 79 13.81 -3.12 -0.79
C LYS A 79 12.92 -1.98 -0.37
N PRO A 80 12.30 -1.22 -1.31
CA PRO A 80 11.23 -0.31 -0.98
C PRO A 80 10.07 -1.05 -0.33
N TYR A 81 9.54 -0.46 0.75
CA TYR A 81 8.39 -0.98 1.47
C TYR A 81 7.14 -0.16 1.13
N MET A 82 6.10 -0.84 0.72
CA MET A 82 4.94 -0.24 0.05
C MET A 82 3.64 -0.65 0.72
N SER A 83 2.65 0.23 0.67
CA SER A 83 1.27 -0.11 1.02
C SER A 83 0.27 0.83 0.36
N PHE A 84 -1.00 0.42 0.40
CA PHE A 84 -2.12 1.29 0.09
C PHE A 84 -2.48 2.14 1.31
N VAL A 85 -2.68 3.44 1.09
CA VAL A 85 -3.10 4.39 2.13
C VAL A 85 -4.26 5.25 1.65
N PRO A 86 -5.18 5.65 2.55
CA PRO A 86 -6.33 6.45 2.17
C PRO A 86 -5.97 7.91 1.82
N ASP A 87 -4.90 8.45 2.41
CA ASP A 87 -4.50 9.84 2.27
C ASP A 87 -3.06 10.10 2.71
N ALA A 88 -2.61 11.35 2.54
CA ALA A 88 -1.26 11.78 2.89
C ALA A 88 -0.96 11.74 4.39
N MET A 89 -1.96 11.95 5.26
CA MET A 89 -1.76 11.86 6.72
C MET A 89 -1.41 10.44 7.13
N LYS A 90 -2.16 9.45 6.63
CA LYS A 90 -1.87 8.04 6.88
C LYS A 90 -0.54 7.61 6.26
N ALA A 91 -0.16 8.17 5.11
CA ALA A 91 1.15 7.94 4.51
C ALA A 91 2.29 8.41 5.43
N ALA A 92 2.18 9.62 5.98
CA ALA A 92 3.17 10.17 6.91
C ALA A 92 3.26 9.34 8.21
N GLU A 93 2.13 9.01 8.82
CA GLU A 93 2.06 8.15 10.00
C GLU A 93 2.75 6.79 9.78
N TRP A 94 2.45 6.14 8.66
CA TRP A 94 3.00 4.80 8.39
C TRP A 94 4.47 4.83 7.92
N ASN A 95 4.91 5.92 7.30
CA ASN A 95 6.33 6.14 7.06
C ASN A 95 7.10 6.19 8.36
N GLU A 96 6.63 6.97 9.33
CA GLU A 96 7.28 7.10 10.65
C GLU A 96 7.21 5.80 11.46
N ALA A 97 6.02 5.18 11.54
CA ALA A 97 5.79 4.01 12.39
C ALA A 97 6.44 2.73 11.85
N TYR A 98 6.43 2.52 10.52
CA TYR A 98 6.79 1.24 9.91
C TYR A 98 7.89 1.33 8.86
N GLY A 99 8.28 2.54 8.44
CA GLY A 99 9.28 2.75 7.40
C GLY A 99 8.77 2.56 5.96
N LEU A 100 7.45 2.70 5.73
CA LEU A 100 6.92 2.70 4.37
C LEU A 100 7.50 3.86 3.56
N SER A 101 7.87 3.60 2.32
CA SER A 101 8.54 4.57 1.44
C SER A 101 7.84 4.80 0.10
N VAL A 102 6.93 3.91 -0.29
CA VAL A 102 6.13 4.02 -1.51
C VAL A 102 4.66 3.80 -1.16
N PHE A 103 3.79 4.66 -1.70
CA PHE A 103 2.38 4.67 -1.33
C PHE A 103 1.50 4.61 -2.58
N PHE A 104 0.50 3.72 -2.52
CA PHE A 104 -0.63 3.71 -3.43
C PHE A 104 -1.77 4.47 -2.72
N VAL A 105 -2.05 5.68 -3.19
CA VAL A 105 -2.92 6.60 -2.45
C VAL A 105 -4.34 6.56 -2.99
N ALA A 106 -5.29 6.15 -2.15
CA ALA A 106 -6.73 6.16 -2.43
C ALA A 106 -7.10 5.49 -3.79
N SER A 107 -8.26 5.83 -4.32
CA SER A 107 -8.69 5.42 -5.66
C SER A 107 -9.45 6.55 -6.33
N GLU A 108 -9.60 6.48 -7.65
CA GLU A 108 -10.39 7.44 -8.42
C GLU A 108 -11.82 7.55 -7.89
N HIS A 109 -12.43 6.44 -7.50
CA HIS A 109 -13.78 6.43 -6.89
C HIS A 109 -13.83 7.25 -5.59
N ASN A 110 -12.81 7.11 -4.74
CA ASN A 110 -12.72 7.88 -3.50
C ASN A 110 -12.54 9.37 -3.77
N TRP A 111 -11.72 9.74 -4.74
CA TRP A 111 -11.52 11.14 -5.12
C TRP A 111 -12.77 11.74 -5.75
N MET A 112 -13.42 11.03 -6.67
CA MET A 112 -14.69 11.45 -7.27
C MET A 112 -15.78 11.64 -6.21
N ARG A 113 -15.94 10.68 -5.30
CA ARG A 113 -16.92 10.77 -4.21
C ARG A 113 -16.62 11.93 -3.27
N LYS A 114 -15.36 12.12 -2.85
CA LYS A 114 -14.97 13.25 -1.99
C LYS A 114 -15.23 14.59 -2.67
N GLY A 115 -14.86 14.73 -3.95
CA GLY A 115 -15.10 15.93 -4.73
C GLY A 115 -16.61 16.25 -4.85
N ALA A 116 -17.40 15.28 -5.27
CA ALA A 116 -18.85 15.47 -5.39
C ALA A 116 -19.54 15.81 -4.06
N THR A 117 -19.11 15.17 -2.96
CA THR A 117 -19.62 15.47 -1.62
C THR A 117 -19.26 16.90 -1.19
N HIS A 118 -18.02 17.33 -1.45
CA HIS A 118 -17.57 18.69 -1.13
C HIS A 118 -18.41 19.73 -1.88
N GLU A 119 -18.54 19.62 -3.19
CA GLU A 119 -19.35 20.56 -3.99
C GLU A 119 -20.82 20.58 -3.55
N ALA A 120 -21.42 19.43 -3.25
CA ALA A 120 -22.79 19.36 -2.77
C ALA A 120 -22.97 20.08 -1.41
N GLN A 121 -22.00 19.94 -0.50
CA GLN A 121 -22.01 20.65 0.79
C GLN A 121 -21.87 22.16 0.62
N GLU A 122 -20.95 22.62 -0.25
CA GLU A 122 -20.77 24.05 -0.53
C GLU A 122 -22.06 24.68 -1.10
N ILE A 123 -22.71 24.01 -2.05
CA ILE A 123 -24.00 24.48 -2.61
C ILE A 123 -25.09 24.52 -1.53
N HIS A 124 -25.10 23.54 -0.62
CA HIS A 124 -26.08 23.52 0.48
C HIS A 124 -25.85 24.68 1.46
N ASN A 125 -24.60 24.98 1.80
CA ASN A 125 -24.24 26.07 2.70
C ASN A 125 -24.64 27.42 2.11
N ILE A 126 -24.40 27.69 0.83
CA ILE A 126 -24.83 28.93 0.15
C ILE A 126 -26.35 29.12 0.22
N LYS A 127 -27.13 28.04 0.11
CA LYS A 127 -28.60 28.13 0.22
C LYS A 127 -29.06 28.45 1.63
N SER A 128 -28.40 27.92 2.66
CA SER A 128 -28.75 28.17 4.06
C SER A 128 -28.45 29.62 4.49
N GLU A 129 -27.36 30.21 4.01
CA GLU A 129 -26.99 31.61 4.28
C GLU A 129 -27.95 32.61 3.64
N ASN A 130 -28.50 32.29 2.47
CA ASN A 130 -29.46 33.15 1.76
C ASN A 130 -30.92 33.05 2.29
N THR A 131 -31.18 32.17 3.26
CA THR A 131 -32.52 31.93 3.81
C THR A 131 -32.68 32.50 5.24
N SER A 132 -31.64 33.10 5.79
CA SER A 132 -31.58 33.75 7.11
C SER A 132 -31.63 35.26 6.97
#